data_b0552c80cc718bfd14991f604d4bf388
#
_entry.id   b0552c80cc718bfd14991f604d4bf388
#
_cell.length_a   1.000
_cell.length_b   1.000
_cell.length_c   1.000
_cell.angle_alpha   90.00
_cell.angle_beta   90.00
_cell.angle_gamma   90.00
#
_symmetry.space_group_name_H-M   'P 1'
#
loop_
_entity.id
_entity.type
_entity.pdbx_description
1 polymer ?
#
loop_
_entity_poly.entity_id
_entity_poly.type
_entity_poly.pdbx_seq_one_letter_code
_entity_poly.pdbx_strand_id
1 'polypeptide(L)'
;MPLPVGSDRLTRPKAGVIVIAGMIEAGWRGRNMTMGTKLVAGNWKMNGLRADGAALARALVERTASAGGEIGCELLVCPPATLLETVGGVIAGSDIALGGQDCHSSPKGAHTGDVSAEMLADLGCKYVILGHSERRQNHHETDAEIRDKIAGAWRAGLAAILCVGETQQQRQAGEAVNVVSSQLTGSIPAGAGGDNLVVAYEPVWAIGTGLTASIEDITAMHAEVRRRTPAGIRILYGGSVNPRNCPTILTLPEVDGALVGGASLNADDFWAIVRSYAA
;
A
#
# COMPACT_ATOMS: atom_id res chain seq x y z
N MET A 1 41.37 -64.54 34.69
CA MET A 1 41.87 -63.19 34.62
C MET A 1 41.33 -62.52 33.35
N PRO A 2 40.32 -61.57 33.43
CA PRO A 2 39.89 -60.82 32.27
C PRO A 2 40.64 -59.44 32.23
N LEU A 3 41.00 -59.02 31.01
CA LEU A 3 41.62 -57.75 30.73
C LEU A 3 40.58 -56.60 30.75
N PRO A 4 40.97 -55.36 31.09
CA PRO A 4 40.03 -54.26 31.18
C PRO A 4 39.71 -53.66 29.81
N VAL A 5 38.42 -53.38 29.58
CA VAL A 5 37.88 -52.66 28.44
C VAL A 5 38.08 -51.17 28.66
N GLY A 6 38.90 -50.53 27.83
CA GLY A 6 39.09 -49.08 27.79
C GLY A 6 37.90 -48.41 27.09
N SER A 7 37.18 -47.51 27.78
CA SER A 7 36.13 -46.72 27.23
C SER A 7 36.72 -45.41 26.65
N ASP A 8 36.92 -45.34 25.36
CA ASP A 8 37.21 -44.11 24.64
C ASP A 8 35.90 -43.33 24.43
N ARG A 9 35.70 -42.27 25.21
CA ARG A 9 34.64 -41.28 24.99
C ARG A 9 35.10 -40.30 23.94
N LEU A 10 34.66 -40.50 22.71
CA LEU A 10 34.72 -39.50 21.66
C LEU A 10 33.76 -38.35 22.05
N THR A 11 34.31 -37.25 22.53
CA THR A 11 33.61 -35.99 22.71
C THR A 11 33.31 -35.37 21.36
N ARG A 12 32.04 -35.35 20.98
CA ARG A 12 31.54 -34.57 19.82
C ARG A 12 31.72 -33.07 20.09
N PRO A 13 32.23 -32.27 19.14
CA PRO A 13 32.23 -30.83 19.29
C PRO A 13 30.78 -30.32 19.26
N LYS A 14 30.44 -29.52 20.22
CA LYS A 14 29.17 -28.75 20.26
C LYS A 14 29.15 -27.82 19.03
N ALA A 15 28.17 -28.02 18.15
CA ALA A 15 27.86 -27.05 17.11
C ALA A 15 27.59 -25.72 17.76
N GLY A 16 28.46 -24.75 17.50
CA GLY A 16 28.26 -23.36 17.91
C GLY A 16 27.07 -22.81 17.15
N VAL A 17 26.02 -22.45 17.88
CA VAL A 17 24.95 -21.59 17.37
C VAL A 17 25.59 -20.24 17.10
N ILE A 18 25.83 -19.93 15.82
CA ILE A 18 26.19 -18.58 15.41
C ILE A 18 24.91 -17.77 15.55
N VAL A 19 24.79 -17.07 16.67
CA VAL A 19 23.77 -16.02 16.84
C VAL A 19 24.17 -14.88 15.91
N ILE A 20 23.50 -14.76 14.77
CA ILE A 20 23.55 -13.55 13.95
C ILE A 20 22.69 -12.48 14.67
N ALA A 21 23.17 -12.06 15.82
CA ALA A 21 22.69 -10.86 16.50
C ALA A 21 23.55 -9.70 15.99
N GLY A 22 23.15 -9.06 14.92
CA GLY A 22 23.92 -7.90 14.43
C GLY A 22 23.44 -7.26 13.13
N MET A 23 22.31 -7.62 12.55
CA MET A 23 21.85 -7.01 11.28
C MET A 23 20.37 -6.55 11.30
N ILE A 24 19.79 -6.25 12.44
CA ILE A 24 18.41 -5.73 12.53
C ILE A 24 18.38 -4.26 12.99
N GLU A 25 19.49 -3.56 13.00
CA GLU A 25 19.53 -2.12 13.34
C GLU A 25 20.09 -1.22 12.23
N ALA A 26 19.90 -1.57 10.95
CA ALA A 26 19.88 -0.55 9.91
C ALA A 26 18.42 -0.08 9.82
N GLY A 27 17.96 0.60 10.86
CA GLY A 27 16.63 1.15 10.95
C GLY A 27 16.35 2.03 9.74
N TRP A 28 15.29 1.69 8.99
CA TRP A 28 14.57 2.70 8.27
C TRP A 28 14.35 3.86 9.24
N ARG A 29 15.08 4.95 9.05
CA ARG A 29 14.83 6.20 9.73
C ARG A 29 13.55 6.76 9.15
N GLY A 30 12.41 6.15 9.58
CA GLY A 30 11.10 6.63 9.23
C GLY A 30 11.06 8.12 9.48
N ARG A 31 10.97 8.91 8.42
CA ARG A 31 10.24 10.15 8.58
C ARG A 31 8.88 9.70 9.12
N ASN A 32 8.57 10.05 10.37
CA ASN A 32 7.23 9.90 10.90
C ASN A 32 6.27 10.30 9.79
N MET A 33 5.18 9.56 9.59
CA MET A 33 4.12 9.99 8.67
C MET A 33 3.77 11.41 9.09
N THR A 34 4.42 12.39 8.42
CA THR A 34 4.25 13.79 8.79
C THR A 34 2.88 14.19 8.29
N MET A 35 2.01 14.55 9.22
CA MET A 35 0.72 15.17 8.92
C MET A 35 0.95 16.24 7.83
N GLY A 36 0.29 16.09 6.68
CA GLY A 36 0.42 16.98 5.54
C GLY A 36 1.36 16.54 4.41
N THR A 37 2.15 15.45 4.56
CA THR A 37 2.95 14.93 3.46
C THR A 37 2.07 14.23 2.43
N LYS A 38 2.14 14.62 1.16
CA LYS A 38 1.43 13.98 0.06
C LYS A 38 1.91 12.52 -0.11
N LEU A 39 1.04 11.64 -0.65
CA LEU A 39 1.36 10.23 -0.89
C LEU A 39 1.07 9.85 -2.34
N VAL A 40 2.05 9.33 -3.05
CA VAL A 40 1.86 8.71 -4.37
C VAL A 40 2.11 7.21 -4.25
N ALA A 41 1.04 6.43 -4.34
CA ALA A 41 1.04 4.99 -4.20
C ALA A 41 0.82 4.30 -5.55
N GLY A 42 1.73 3.41 -5.95
CA GLY A 42 1.64 2.60 -7.16
C GLY A 42 1.01 1.25 -6.87
N ASN A 43 -0.23 1.05 -7.25
CA ASN A 43 -0.89 -0.25 -7.23
C ASN A 43 -0.57 -1.01 -8.53
N TRP A 44 0.35 -1.97 -8.47
CA TRP A 44 0.75 -2.76 -9.65
C TRP A 44 -0.30 -3.78 -10.06
N LYS A 45 -1.32 -3.98 -9.22
CA LYS A 45 -2.36 -4.98 -9.44
C LYS A 45 -1.75 -6.37 -9.70
N MET A 46 -2.37 -7.19 -10.55
CA MET A 46 -1.87 -8.54 -10.91
C MET A 46 -0.94 -8.44 -12.14
N ASN A 47 0.20 -7.74 -12.00
CA ASN A 47 1.15 -7.54 -13.10
C ASN A 47 2.60 -7.79 -12.66
N GLY A 48 3.41 -8.17 -13.65
CA GLY A 48 4.85 -8.34 -13.54
C GLY A 48 5.29 -9.74 -13.10
N LEU A 49 6.38 -10.16 -13.67
CA LEU A 49 7.15 -11.31 -13.22
C LEU A 49 8.34 -10.81 -12.37
N ARG A 50 9.09 -11.74 -11.78
CA ARG A 50 10.20 -11.38 -10.88
C ARG A 50 11.20 -10.40 -11.50
N ALA A 51 11.62 -10.66 -12.76
CA ALA A 51 12.57 -9.80 -13.45
C ALA A 51 12.01 -8.40 -13.73
N ASP A 52 10.74 -8.32 -14.15
CA ASP A 52 10.06 -7.06 -14.46
C ASP A 52 9.90 -6.21 -13.20
N GLY A 53 9.42 -6.83 -12.10
CA GLY A 53 9.26 -6.16 -10.81
C GLY A 53 10.58 -5.63 -10.26
N ALA A 54 11.65 -6.43 -10.35
CA ALA A 54 12.98 -6.00 -9.93
C ALA A 54 13.53 -4.86 -10.81
N ALA A 55 13.28 -4.88 -12.12
CA ALA A 55 13.73 -3.84 -13.04
C ALA A 55 12.99 -2.51 -12.79
N LEU A 56 11.67 -2.56 -12.64
CA LEU A 56 10.86 -1.39 -12.32
C LEU A 56 11.25 -0.77 -10.97
N ALA A 57 11.44 -1.60 -9.95
CA ALA A 57 11.87 -1.13 -8.63
C ALA A 57 13.25 -0.44 -8.69
N ARG A 58 14.24 -1.03 -9.39
CA ARG A 58 15.57 -0.41 -9.59
C ARG A 58 15.46 0.95 -10.28
N ALA A 59 14.68 1.02 -11.35
CA ALA A 59 14.49 2.27 -12.06
C ALA A 59 13.90 3.37 -11.18
N LEU A 60 13.00 3.03 -10.24
CA LEU A 60 12.46 4.00 -9.28
C LEU A 60 13.51 4.40 -8.22
N VAL A 61 14.30 3.46 -7.71
CA VAL A 61 15.41 3.74 -6.77
C VAL A 61 16.42 4.71 -7.39
N GLU A 62 16.82 4.48 -8.64
CA GLU A 62 17.76 5.35 -9.36
C GLU A 62 17.20 6.77 -9.52
N ARG A 63 15.90 6.92 -9.82
CA ARG A 63 15.25 8.24 -9.96
C ARG A 63 15.13 8.97 -8.64
N THR A 64 14.75 8.27 -7.55
CA THR A 64 14.68 8.89 -6.21
C THR A 64 16.04 9.32 -5.72
N ALA A 65 17.07 8.51 -5.92
CA ALA A 65 18.46 8.87 -5.59
C ALA A 65 18.96 10.09 -6.37
N SER A 66 18.66 10.14 -7.68
CA SER A 66 19.04 11.27 -8.56
C SER A 66 18.32 12.58 -8.21
N ALA A 67 17.16 12.51 -7.57
CA ALA A 67 16.41 13.68 -7.11
C ALA A 67 16.92 14.24 -5.77
N GLY A 68 17.95 13.66 -5.16
CA GLY A 68 18.51 14.13 -3.89
C GLY A 68 17.57 14.02 -2.69
N GLY A 69 16.50 13.21 -2.79
CA GLY A 69 15.50 13.01 -1.72
C GLY A 69 14.42 14.10 -1.64
N GLU A 70 14.44 15.11 -2.48
CA GLU A 70 13.44 16.19 -2.51
C GLU A 70 12.34 15.90 -3.55
N ILE A 71 11.48 14.92 -3.25
CA ILE A 71 10.38 14.54 -4.15
C ILE A 71 9.02 15.14 -3.75
N GLY A 72 8.95 15.87 -2.63
CA GLY A 72 7.74 16.57 -2.17
C GLY A 72 6.58 15.67 -1.72
N CYS A 73 6.73 14.36 -1.80
CA CYS A 73 5.74 13.37 -1.37
C CYS A 73 6.41 12.09 -0.86
N GLU A 74 5.63 11.28 -0.16
CA GLU A 74 5.97 9.89 0.14
C GLU A 74 5.69 9.03 -1.11
N LEU A 75 6.62 8.14 -1.46
CA LEU A 75 6.50 7.22 -2.58
C LEU A 75 6.30 5.80 -2.07
N LEU A 76 5.24 5.15 -2.54
CA LEU A 76 4.85 3.79 -2.16
C LEU A 76 4.67 2.92 -3.40
N VAL A 77 5.14 1.68 -3.35
CA VAL A 77 4.85 0.66 -4.36
C VAL A 77 4.15 -0.54 -3.71
N CYS A 78 3.07 -1.00 -4.35
CA CYS A 78 2.29 -2.15 -3.92
C CYS A 78 2.30 -3.22 -5.03
N PRO A 79 3.37 -4.05 -5.11
CA PRO A 79 3.45 -5.16 -6.06
C PRO A 79 2.53 -6.31 -5.63
N PRO A 80 2.24 -7.30 -6.52
CA PRO A 80 1.58 -8.53 -6.12
C PRO A 80 2.38 -9.27 -5.03
N ALA A 81 1.69 -10.06 -4.19
CA ALA A 81 2.30 -10.76 -3.06
C ALA A 81 3.53 -11.60 -3.45
N THR A 82 3.50 -12.20 -4.64
CA THR A 82 4.60 -13.00 -5.21
C THR A 82 5.87 -12.21 -5.51
N LEU A 83 5.81 -10.88 -5.52
CA LEU A 83 6.95 -10.00 -5.80
C LEU A 83 7.42 -9.18 -4.60
N LEU A 84 6.73 -9.24 -3.45
CA LEU A 84 7.03 -8.41 -2.28
C LEU A 84 8.46 -8.58 -1.80
N GLU A 85 8.94 -9.82 -1.64
CA GLU A 85 10.32 -10.10 -1.21
C GLU A 85 11.35 -9.55 -2.23
N THR A 86 11.11 -9.78 -3.53
CA THR A 86 12.00 -9.32 -4.60
C THR A 86 12.06 -7.80 -4.67
N VAL A 87 10.91 -7.14 -4.65
CA VAL A 87 10.81 -5.67 -4.73
C VAL A 87 11.33 -5.04 -3.45
N GLY A 88 10.96 -5.58 -2.28
CA GLY A 88 11.42 -5.13 -0.97
C GLY A 88 12.95 -5.17 -0.86
N GLY A 89 13.59 -6.25 -1.34
CA GLY A 89 15.05 -6.35 -1.37
C GLY A 89 15.71 -5.32 -2.30
N VAL A 90 15.06 -4.95 -3.41
CA VAL A 90 15.61 -3.94 -4.34
C VAL A 90 15.49 -2.52 -3.78
N ILE A 91 14.36 -2.18 -3.15
CA ILE A 91 14.13 -0.84 -2.60
C ILE A 91 14.74 -0.64 -1.21
N ALA A 92 15.31 -1.69 -0.61
CA ALA A 92 15.92 -1.62 0.71
C ALA A 92 16.97 -0.49 0.78
N GLY A 93 16.85 0.36 1.81
CA GLY A 93 17.74 1.51 2.00
C GLY A 93 17.39 2.75 1.15
N SER A 94 16.35 2.69 0.31
CA SER A 94 15.80 3.86 -0.36
C SER A 94 14.64 4.49 0.41
N ASP A 95 14.15 5.66 -0.04
CA ASP A 95 12.98 6.34 0.52
C ASP A 95 11.64 5.82 -0.06
N ILE A 96 11.65 4.66 -0.73
CA ILE A 96 10.46 4.04 -1.31
C ILE A 96 9.84 3.09 -0.29
N ALA A 97 8.58 3.29 0.06
CA ALA A 97 7.83 2.38 0.92
C ALA A 97 7.29 1.17 0.14
N LEU A 98 7.15 0.03 0.85
CA LEU A 98 6.53 -1.19 0.34
C LEU A 98 5.13 -1.34 0.92
N GLY A 99 4.17 -1.83 0.10
CA GLY A 99 2.81 -2.14 0.55
C GLY A 99 2.25 -3.41 -0.08
N GLY A 100 1.28 -4.01 0.62
CA GLY A 100 0.49 -5.13 0.09
C GLY A 100 -0.74 -4.65 -0.67
N GLN A 101 -1.35 -5.56 -1.46
CA GLN A 101 -2.57 -5.27 -2.23
C GLN A 101 -3.85 -5.75 -1.56
N ASP A 102 -3.74 -6.62 -0.56
CA ASP A 102 -4.80 -7.12 0.31
C ASP A 102 -4.18 -7.88 1.48
N CYS A 103 -4.97 -8.13 2.53
CA CYS A 103 -4.61 -9.08 3.59
C CYS A 103 -5.86 -9.74 4.19
N HIS A 104 -5.67 -10.91 4.80
CA HIS A 104 -6.69 -11.56 5.62
C HIS A 104 -6.79 -10.89 7.01
N SER A 105 -7.99 -10.88 7.59
CA SER A 105 -8.25 -10.29 8.92
C SER A 105 -7.59 -11.07 10.08
N SER A 106 -7.48 -12.40 9.94
CA SER A 106 -6.81 -13.27 10.93
C SER A 106 -5.29 -13.25 10.76
N PRO A 107 -4.52 -13.36 11.87
CA PRO A 107 -3.05 -13.34 11.80
C PRO A 107 -2.45 -14.60 11.18
N LYS A 108 -3.17 -15.72 11.28
CA LYS A 108 -2.78 -17.05 10.76
C LYS A 108 -3.96 -17.99 10.86
N GLY A 109 -3.93 -19.12 10.16
CA GLY A 109 -4.95 -20.15 10.30
C GLY A 109 -5.16 -20.98 9.04
N ALA A 110 -6.32 -21.65 8.97
CA ALA A 110 -6.72 -22.50 7.86
C ALA A 110 -7.34 -21.66 6.71
N HIS A 111 -6.52 -20.80 6.13
CA HIS A 111 -6.89 -19.87 5.06
C HIS A 111 -5.94 -20.08 3.87
N THR A 112 -6.06 -21.25 3.23
CA THR A 112 -5.17 -21.65 2.14
C THR A 112 -5.22 -20.66 0.98
N GLY A 113 -4.07 -20.05 0.66
CA GLY A 113 -3.93 -19.06 -0.41
C GLY A 113 -3.99 -17.60 0.06
N ASP A 114 -4.47 -17.33 1.27
CA ASP A 114 -4.51 -15.98 1.83
C ASP A 114 -3.15 -15.55 2.39
N VAL A 115 -2.95 -14.23 2.44
CA VAL A 115 -1.79 -13.59 3.04
C VAL A 115 -2.26 -12.77 4.25
N SER A 116 -1.66 -12.97 5.42
CA SER A 116 -2.00 -12.18 6.60
C SER A 116 -1.26 -10.84 6.64
N ALA A 117 -1.76 -9.89 7.42
CA ALA A 117 -1.08 -8.62 7.64
C ALA A 117 0.29 -8.80 8.30
N GLU A 118 0.44 -9.80 9.18
CA GLU A 118 1.71 -10.16 9.82
C GLU A 118 2.75 -10.65 8.80
N MET A 119 2.34 -11.44 7.78
CA MET A 119 3.23 -11.85 6.69
C MET A 119 3.69 -10.65 5.84
N LEU A 120 2.80 -9.68 5.60
CA LEU A 120 3.17 -8.44 4.90
C LEU A 120 4.16 -7.60 5.73
N ALA A 121 3.92 -7.47 7.03
CA ALA A 121 4.79 -6.74 7.95
C ALA A 121 6.19 -7.38 8.04
N ASP A 122 6.28 -8.72 8.08
CA ASP A 122 7.54 -9.48 8.07
C ASP A 122 8.37 -9.21 6.81
N LEU A 123 7.72 -9.02 5.66
CA LEU A 123 8.36 -8.61 4.40
C LEU A 123 8.70 -7.12 4.33
N GLY A 124 8.46 -6.35 5.40
CA GLY A 124 8.80 -4.93 5.49
C GLY A 124 7.75 -3.98 4.90
N CYS A 125 6.55 -4.45 4.58
CA CYS A 125 5.45 -3.58 4.18
C CYS A 125 5.14 -2.55 5.28
N LYS A 126 4.73 -1.36 4.85
CA LYS A 126 4.26 -0.27 5.73
C LYS A 126 2.77 -0.01 5.53
N TYR A 127 2.26 -0.35 4.37
CA TYR A 127 0.88 -0.14 3.96
C TYR A 127 0.26 -1.43 3.44
N VAL A 128 -1.08 -1.45 3.44
CA VAL A 128 -1.85 -2.45 2.70
C VAL A 128 -3.10 -1.78 2.11
N ILE A 129 -3.37 -2.05 0.82
CA ILE A 129 -4.59 -1.61 0.14
C ILE A 129 -5.72 -2.56 0.56
N LEU A 130 -6.86 -2.00 0.98
CA LEU A 130 -8.02 -2.77 1.43
C LEU A 130 -9.31 -2.23 0.82
N GLY A 131 -10.21 -3.13 0.43
CA GLY A 131 -11.50 -2.79 -0.15
C GLY A 131 -11.42 -2.16 -1.53
N HIS A 132 -10.33 -2.40 -2.29
CA HIS A 132 -10.20 -1.96 -3.68
C HIS A 132 -11.42 -2.39 -4.50
N SER A 133 -11.87 -1.56 -5.43
CA SER A 133 -13.08 -1.78 -6.22
C SER A 133 -13.11 -3.15 -6.91
N GLU A 134 -11.97 -3.63 -7.42
CA GLU A 134 -11.85 -4.96 -8.02
C GLU A 134 -12.15 -6.08 -7.00
N ARG A 135 -11.78 -5.92 -5.72
CA ARG A 135 -12.05 -6.90 -4.69
C ARG A 135 -13.51 -6.88 -4.24
N ARG A 136 -14.08 -5.69 -4.08
CA ARG A 136 -15.52 -5.53 -3.82
C ARG A 136 -16.37 -6.17 -4.92
N GLN A 137 -15.98 -6.04 -6.20
CA GLN A 137 -16.70 -6.59 -7.34
C GLN A 137 -16.45 -8.08 -7.56
N ASN A 138 -15.19 -8.51 -7.57
CA ASN A 138 -14.81 -9.86 -8.00
C ASN A 138 -14.75 -10.87 -6.85
N HIS A 139 -14.53 -10.40 -5.62
CA HIS A 139 -14.44 -11.23 -4.41
C HIS A 139 -15.61 -10.96 -3.45
N HIS A 140 -16.52 -10.03 -3.81
CA HIS A 140 -17.72 -9.67 -3.02
C HIS A 140 -17.39 -9.20 -1.59
N GLU A 141 -16.25 -8.54 -1.40
CA GLU A 141 -15.85 -8.02 -0.11
C GLU A 141 -16.85 -6.99 0.42
N THR A 142 -17.35 -7.24 1.62
CA THR A 142 -18.28 -6.35 2.34
C THR A 142 -17.54 -5.30 3.16
N ASP A 143 -18.22 -4.21 3.50
CA ASP A 143 -17.64 -3.18 4.37
C ASP A 143 -17.25 -3.74 5.76
N ALA A 144 -17.99 -4.72 6.27
CA ALA A 144 -17.68 -5.38 7.54
C ALA A 144 -16.38 -6.19 7.47
N GLU A 145 -16.19 -6.98 6.41
CA GLU A 145 -14.95 -7.72 6.18
C GLU A 145 -13.75 -6.78 6.01
N ILE A 146 -13.93 -5.68 5.27
CA ILE A 146 -12.88 -4.68 5.08
C ILE A 146 -12.52 -4.03 6.42
N ARG A 147 -13.48 -3.71 7.27
CA ARG A 147 -13.25 -3.21 8.63
C ARG A 147 -12.42 -4.18 9.45
N ASP A 148 -12.72 -5.47 9.40
CA ASP A 148 -11.98 -6.50 10.12
C ASP A 148 -10.55 -6.66 9.57
N LYS A 149 -10.35 -6.53 8.25
CA LYS A 149 -9.04 -6.50 7.60
C LYS A 149 -8.23 -5.27 8.03
N ILE A 150 -8.85 -4.09 8.12
CA ILE A 150 -8.20 -2.87 8.61
C ILE A 150 -7.72 -3.07 10.05
N ALA A 151 -8.54 -3.64 10.92
CA ALA A 151 -8.15 -3.97 12.29
C ALA A 151 -6.98 -4.98 12.31
N GLY A 152 -6.98 -5.95 11.40
CA GLY A 152 -5.87 -6.89 11.18
C GLY A 152 -4.57 -6.18 10.76
N ALA A 153 -4.65 -5.25 9.82
CA ALA A 153 -3.52 -4.45 9.38
C ALA A 153 -2.92 -3.62 10.53
N TRP A 154 -3.75 -2.94 11.32
CA TRP A 154 -3.29 -2.15 12.47
C TRP A 154 -2.65 -3.02 13.54
N ARG A 155 -3.19 -4.21 13.82
CA ARG A 155 -2.59 -5.18 14.74
C ARG A 155 -1.16 -5.55 14.34
N ALA A 156 -0.90 -5.66 13.03
CA ALA A 156 0.43 -5.94 12.48
C ALA A 156 1.32 -4.70 12.31
N GLY A 157 0.83 -3.50 12.69
CA GLY A 157 1.57 -2.24 12.56
C GLY A 157 1.58 -1.65 11.14
N LEU A 158 0.67 -2.09 10.26
CA LEU A 158 0.51 -1.54 8.91
C LEU A 158 -0.52 -0.41 8.90
N ALA A 159 -0.29 0.62 8.09
CA ALA A 159 -1.32 1.58 7.73
C ALA A 159 -2.21 1.01 6.61
N ALA A 160 -3.52 1.18 6.72
CA ALA A 160 -4.46 0.75 5.69
C ALA A 160 -4.71 1.86 4.67
N ILE A 161 -4.75 1.52 3.38
CA ILE A 161 -5.29 2.38 2.33
C ILE A 161 -6.69 1.84 1.99
N LEU A 162 -7.71 2.43 2.59
CA LEU A 162 -9.10 2.06 2.35
C LEU A 162 -9.60 2.65 1.04
N CYS A 163 -9.97 1.79 0.10
CA CYS A 163 -10.60 2.19 -1.15
C CYS A 163 -12.12 2.28 -1.01
N VAL A 164 -12.69 3.39 -1.45
CA VAL A 164 -14.13 3.66 -1.50
C VAL A 164 -14.49 4.29 -2.84
N GLY A 165 -15.66 3.97 -3.37
CA GLY A 165 -16.13 4.57 -4.62
C GLY A 165 -17.39 3.93 -5.16
N GLU A 166 -18.07 4.67 -6.02
CA GLU A 166 -19.33 4.32 -6.64
C GLU A 166 -19.13 3.77 -8.06
N THR A 167 -20.04 2.90 -8.48
CA THR A 167 -20.16 2.43 -9.87
C THR A 167 -20.83 3.49 -10.75
N GLN A 168 -20.72 3.33 -12.07
CA GLN A 168 -21.39 4.20 -13.03
C GLN A 168 -22.90 4.22 -12.84
N GLN A 169 -23.52 3.09 -12.57
CA GLN A 169 -24.94 2.97 -12.34
C GLN A 169 -25.38 3.77 -11.09
N GLN A 170 -24.64 3.64 -9.98
CA GLN A 170 -24.92 4.38 -8.74
C GLN A 170 -24.76 5.88 -8.94
N ARG A 171 -23.74 6.30 -9.71
CA ARG A 171 -23.55 7.71 -10.04
C ARG A 171 -24.70 8.25 -10.88
N GLN A 172 -25.12 7.55 -11.90
CA GLN A 172 -26.24 7.94 -12.76
C GLN A 172 -27.58 8.01 -11.98
N ALA A 173 -27.71 7.17 -10.95
CA ALA A 173 -28.86 7.21 -10.03
C ALA A 173 -28.77 8.34 -8.98
N GLY A 174 -27.70 9.14 -8.96
CA GLY A 174 -27.50 10.20 -7.96
C GLY A 174 -27.09 9.68 -6.57
N GLU A 175 -26.66 8.43 -6.46
CA GLU A 175 -26.36 7.75 -5.19
C GLU A 175 -24.87 7.83 -4.77
N ALA A 176 -24.01 8.47 -5.57
CA ALA A 176 -22.56 8.46 -5.36
C ALA A 176 -22.16 8.82 -3.92
N VAL A 177 -22.71 9.92 -3.39
CA VAL A 177 -22.43 10.38 -2.02
C VAL A 177 -22.90 9.37 -0.98
N ASN A 178 -24.08 8.78 -1.15
CA ASN A 178 -24.64 7.80 -0.22
C ASN A 178 -23.80 6.52 -0.18
N VAL A 179 -23.38 6.04 -1.36
CA VAL A 179 -22.53 4.84 -1.49
C VAL A 179 -21.19 5.06 -0.79
N VAL A 180 -20.47 6.11 -1.12
CA VAL A 180 -19.16 6.42 -0.51
C VAL A 180 -19.31 6.62 1.01
N SER A 181 -20.35 7.29 1.45
CA SER A 181 -20.64 7.50 2.88
C SER A 181 -20.90 6.20 3.62
N SER A 182 -21.68 5.31 3.02
CA SER A 182 -21.95 3.97 3.58
C SER A 182 -20.68 3.14 3.69
N GLN A 183 -19.86 3.12 2.63
CA GLN A 183 -18.58 2.41 2.63
C GLN A 183 -17.63 2.93 3.72
N LEU A 184 -17.50 4.25 3.87
CA LEU A 184 -16.68 4.86 4.92
C LEU A 184 -17.18 4.44 6.32
N THR A 185 -18.48 4.58 6.56
CA THR A 185 -19.09 4.26 7.87
C THR A 185 -18.98 2.77 8.19
N GLY A 186 -19.16 1.91 7.19
CA GLY A 186 -19.12 0.45 7.36
C GLY A 186 -17.71 -0.11 7.50
N SER A 187 -16.72 0.53 6.85
CA SER A 187 -15.36 -0.01 6.75
C SER A 187 -14.37 0.59 7.76
N ILE A 188 -14.59 1.80 8.29
CA ILE A 188 -13.62 2.44 9.19
C ILE A 188 -13.84 1.97 10.64
N PRO A 189 -12.84 1.31 11.28
CA PRO A 189 -12.92 0.97 12.70
C PRO A 189 -12.75 2.20 13.59
N ALA A 190 -13.17 2.09 14.85
CA ALA A 190 -12.83 3.09 15.87
C ALA A 190 -11.29 3.18 16.05
N GLY A 191 -10.78 4.38 16.31
CA GLY A 191 -9.34 4.62 16.47
C GLY A 191 -8.61 4.97 15.16
N ALA A 192 -9.34 5.20 14.07
CA ALA A 192 -8.76 5.70 12.81
C ALA A 192 -8.14 7.09 12.98
N GLY A 193 -6.96 7.28 12.41
CA GLY A 193 -6.23 8.55 12.39
C GLY A 193 -5.22 8.61 11.25
N GLY A 194 -4.53 9.74 11.11
CA GLY A 194 -3.57 9.96 10.03
C GLY A 194 -2.38 8.99 10.02
N ASP A 195 -2.06 8.39 11.17
CA ASP A 195 -0.93 7.45 11.31
C ASP A 195 -1.25 6.02 10.87
N ASN A 196 -2.54 5.64 10.79
CA ASN A 196 -2.94 4.26 10.53
C ASN A 196 -3.95 4.08 9.40
N LEU A 197 -4.51 5.18 8.87
CA LEU A 197 -5.49 5.13 7.78
C LEU A 197 -5.21 6.20 6.73
N VAL A 198 -5.33 5.78 5.48
CA VAL A 198 -5.41 6.60 4.27
C VAL A 198 -6.69 6.20 3.56
N VAL A 199 -7.40 7.13 2.95
CA VAL A 199 -8.58 6.81 2.12
C VAL A 199 -8.25 7.10 0.66
N ALA A 200 -8.59 6.17 -0.24
CA ALA A 200 -8.50 6.37 -1.68
C ALA A 200 -9.91 6.42 -2.28
N TYR A 201 -10.28 7.54 -2.88
CA TYR A 201 -11.53 7.66 -3.62
C TYR A 201 -11.36 7.14 -5.04
N GLU A 202 -12.10 6.10 -5.36
CA GLU A 202 -12.10 5.41 -6.65
C GLU A 202 -13.43 5.65 -7.40
N PRO A 203 -13.55 6.63 -8.32
CA PRO A 203 -14.67 6.64 -9.24
C PRO A 203 -14.57 5.40 -10.14
N VAL A 204 -15.26 4.29 -9.78
CA VAL A 204 -15.06 2.95 -10.39
C VAL A 204 -15.27 3.00 -11.89
N TRP A 205 -16.17 3.84 -12.36
CA TRP A 205 -16.47 4.07 -13.78
C TRP A 205 -15.34 4.76 -14.56
N ALA A 206 -14.38 5.37 -13.85
CA ALA A 206 -13.20 6.03 -14.44
C ALA A 206 -11.90 5.22 -14.26
N ILE A 207 -11.96 3.96 -13.76
CA ILE A 207 -10.79 3.11 -13.58
C ILE A 207 -10.61 2.22 -14.81
N GLY A 208 -9.48 2.37 -15.52
CA GLY A 208 -9.14 1.51 -16.65
C GLY A 208 -10.01 1.66 -17.90
N THR A 209 -10.98 2.58 -17.89
CA THR A 209 -11.92 2.79 -18.99
C THR A 209 -11.45 3.88 -19.97
N GLY A 210 -10.41 4.63 -19.62
CA GLY A 210 -9.99 5.83 -20.34
C GLY A 210 -10.85 7.07 -20.05
N LEU A 211 -11.93 6.92 -19.28
CA LEU A 211 -12.71 8.05 -18.78
C LEU A 211 -11.97 8.71 -17.59
N THR A 212 -12.15 10.01 -17.45
CA THR A 212 -11.64 10.77 -16.31
C THR A 212 -12.82 11.48 -15.64
N ALA A 213 -12.90 11.41 -14.33
CA ALA A 213 -13.88 12.20 -13.59
C ALA A 213 -13.61 13.69 -13.82
N SER A 214 -14.65 14.52 -13.86
CA SER A 214 -14.47 15.96 -13.97
C SER A 214 -13.80 16.52 -12.70
N ILE A 215 -13.17 17.68 -12.84
CA ILE A 215 -12.51 18.35 -11.69
C ILE A 215 -13.55 18.67 -10.60
N GLU A 216 -14.75 19.05 -10.99
CA GLU A 216 -15.87 19.33 -10.11
C GLU A 216 -16.29 18.09 -9.33
N ASP A 217 -16.36 16.93 -10.00
CA ASP A 217 -16.70 15.65 -9.39
C ASP A 217 -15.67 15.21 -8.37
N ILE A 218 -14.38 15.32 -8.74
CA ILE A 218 -13.26 14.99 -7.85
C ILE A 218 -13.30 15.89 -6.60
N THR A 219 -13.39 17.19 -6.81
CA THR A 219 -13.40 18.18 -5.73
C THR A 219 -14.56 17.96 -4.77
N ALA A 220 -15.78 17.78 -5.30
CA ALA A 220 -16.97 17.55 -4.51
C ALA A 220 -16.89 16.28 -3.67
N MET A 221 -16.42 15.16 -4.25
CA MET A 221 -16.33 13.91 -3.52
C MET A 221 -15.17 13.89 -2.52
N HIS A 222 -14.01 14.47 -2.83
CA HIS A 222 -12.94 14.63 -1.85
C HIS A 222 -13.36 15.46 -0.64
N ALA A 223 -14.09 16.56 -0.86
CA ALA A 223 -14.66 17.36 0.23
C ALA A 223 -15.66 16.55 1.08
N GLU A 224 -16.46 15.68 0.44
CA GLU A 224 -17.39 14.79 1.14
C GLU A 224 -16.65 13.75 2.00
N VAL A 225 -15.62 13.09 1.43
CA VAL A 225 -14.78 12.16 2.17
C VAL A 225 -14.11 12.87 3.35
N ARG A 226 -13.57 14.06 3.15
CA ARG A 226 -12.94 14.86 4.23
C ARG A 226 -13.88 15.15 5.38
N ARG A 227 -15.13 15.50 5.11
CA ARG A 227 -16.13 15.76 6.15
C ARG A 227 -16.49 14.52 6.98
N ARG A 228 -16.28 13.31 6.43
CA ARG A 228 -16.67 12.04 7.04
C ARG A 228 -15.51 11.26 7.64
N THR A 229 -14.30 11.74 7.47
CA THR A 229 -13.10 11.09 8.01
C THR A 229 -12.52 11.91 9.17
N PRO A 230 -11.89 11.27 10.16
CA PRO A 230 -11.13 11.98 11.19
C PRO A 230 -10.08 12.92 10.60
N ALA A 231 -9.78 13.99 11.32
CA ALA A 231 -8.75 14.96 10.92
C ALA A 231 -7.37 14.27 10.76
N GLY A 232 -6.60 14.74 9.78
CA GLY A 232 -5.25 14.24 9.50
C GLY A 232 -5.18 13.01 8.60
N ILE A 233 -6.30 12.36 8.26
CA ILE A 233 -6.33 11.27 7.28
C ILE A 233 -6.06 11.84 5.88
N ARG A 234 -5.10 11.24 5.16
CA ARG A 234 -4.82 11.58 3.76
C ARG A 234 -5.89 11.00 2.85
N ILE A 235 -6.32 11.79 1.84
CA ILE A 235 -7.31 11.38 0.86
C ILE A 235 -6.64 11.35 -0.51
N LEU A 236 -6.52 10.18 -1.11
CA LEU A 236 -5.92 9.96 -2.42
C LEU A 236 -7.00 9.93 -3.50
N TYR A 237 -6.67 10.44 -4.66
CA TYR A 237 -7.47 10.19 -5.85
C TYR A 237 -7.05 8.84 -6.48
N GLY A 238 -7.98 7.90 -6.60
CA GLY A 238 -7.78 6.54 -7.10
C GLY A 238 -8.36 6.29 -8.50
N GLY A 239 -8.83 7.31 -9.19
CA GLY A 239 -9.25 7.20 -10.58
C GLY A 239 -8.06 7.19 -11.56
N SER A 240 -8.31 7.39 -12.85
CA SER A 240 -7.27 7.39 -13.88
C SER A 240 -6.35 8.60 -13.73
N VAL A 241 -5.11 8.35 -13.26
CA VAL A 241 -4.04 9.35 -13.18
C VAL A 241 -2.92 8.97 -14.14
N ASN A 242 -2.42 9.96 -14.88
CA ASN A 242 -1.30 9.83 -15.81
C ASN A 242 -0.49 11.15 -15.87
N PRO A 243 0.68 11.17 -16.54
CA PRO A 243 1.53 12.35 -16.60
C PRO A 243 0.87 13.62 -17.16
N ARG A 244 -0.18 13.50 -17.96
CA ARG A 244 -0.87 14.65 -18.58
C ARG A 244 -1.87 15.31 -17.66
N ASN A 245 -2.59 14.53 -16.82
CA ASN A 245 -3.65 15.04 -15.96
C ASN A 245 -3.23 15.22 -14.49
N CYS A 246 -2.12 14.59 -14.06
CA CYS A 246 -1.67 14.67 -12.67
C CYS A 246 -1.41 16.10 -12.19
N PRO A 247 -0.83 17.06 -12.97
CA PRO A 247 -0.60 18.41 -12.46
C PRO A 247 -1.90 19.12 -12.06
N THR A 248 -2.99 18.86 -12.78
CA THR A 248 -4.30 19.45 -12.47
C THR A 248 -4.97 18.75 -11.28
N ILE A 249 -4.97 17.42 -11.27
CA ILE A 249 -5.68 16.64 -10.24
C ILE A 249 -4.99 16.76 -8.86
N LEU A 250 -3.66 16.65 -8.83
CA LEU A 250 -2.90 16.60 -7.58
C LEU A 250 -2.77 17.95 -6.87
N THR A 251 -3.17 19.04 -7.52
CA THR A 251 -3.23 20.38 -6.93
C THR A 251 -4.62 20.76 -6.41
N LEU A 252 -5.62 19.90 -6.62
CA LEU A 252 -6.99 20.17 -6.14
C LEU A 252 -7.04 20.21 -4.61
N PRO A 253 -7.95 21.03 -4.04
CA PRO A 253 -8.24 20.99 -2.62
C PRO A 253 -8.62 19.58 -2.16
N GLU A 254 -8.22 19.21 -0.95
CA GLU A 254 -8.51 17.91 -0.31
C GLU A 254 -7.95 16.67 -1.06
N VAL A 255 -7.11 16.87 -2.08
CA VAL A 255 -6.35 15.79 -2.73
C VAL A 255 -4.96 15.73 -2.11
N ASP A 256 -4.70 14.67 -1.30
CA ASP A 256 -3.44 14.46 -0.60
C ASP A 256 -2.51 13.51 -1.33
N GLY A 257 -2.84 13.15 -2.58
CA GLY A 257 -2.02 12.28 -3.41
C GLY A 257 -2.82 11.44 -4.38
N ALA A 258 -2.22 10.36 -4.85
CA ALA A 258 -2.85 9.43 -5.79
C ALA A 258 -2.59 7.96 -5.44
N LEU A 259 -3.59 7.12 -5.71
CA LEU A 259 -3.42 5.67 -5.85
C LEU A 259 -3.42 5.35 -7.34
N VAL A 260 -2.24 5.09 -7.89
CA VAL A 260 -1.96 5.00 -9.33
C VAL A 260 -1.98 3.54 -9.78
N GLY A 261 -2.82 3.18 -10.74
CA GLY A 261 -2.86 1.85 -11.34
C GLY A 261 -1.86 1.71 -12.49
N GLY A 262 -2.35 1.57 -13.73
CA GLY A 262 -1.55 1.26 -14.92
C GLY A 262 -0.32 2.12 -15.15
N ALA A 263 -0.38 3.43 -14.92
CA ALA A 263 0.77 4.32 -15.05
C ALA A 263 1.90 3.99 -14.05
N SER A 264 1.63 3.27 -12.96
CA SER A 264 2.66 2.83 -12.01
C SER A 264 3.50 1.65 -12.51
N LEU A 265 3.12 1.02 -13.62
CA LEU A 265 3.85 -0.08 -14.26
C LEU A 265 4.93 0.42 -15.23
N ASN A 266 4.97 1.70 -15.50
CA ASN A 266 6.02 2.35 -16.28
C ASN A 266 6.78 3.33 -15.39
N ALA A 267 8.11 3.17 -15.28
CA ALA A 267 8.93 3.98 -14.38
C ALA A 267 8.92 5.46 -14.75
N ASP A 268 8.87 5.81 -16.03
CA ASP A 268 8.87 7.20 -16.48
C ASP A 268 7.53 7.88 -16.21
N ASP A 269 6.43 7.20 -16.50
CA ASP A 269 5.09 7.71 -16.24
C ASP A 269 4.85 7.88 -14.74
N PHE A 270 5.21 6.87 -13.93
CA PHE A 270 5.04 6.93 -12.49
C PHE A 270 5.92 8.01 -11.86
N TRP A 271 7.17 8.13 -12.31
CA TRP A 271 8.07 9.18 -11.87
C TRP A 271 7.58 10.59 -12.23
N ALA A 272 7.01 10.77 -13.43
CA ALA A 272 6.41 12.04 -13.82
C ALA A 272 5.25 12.45 -12.89
N ILE A 273 4.44 11.48 -12.44
CA ILE A 273 3.37 11.72 -11.45
C ILE A 273 3.97 12.14 -10.09
N VAL A 274 4.98 11.41 -9.61
CA VAL A 274 5.70 11.73 -8.36
C VAL A 274 6.27 13.17 -8.41
N ARG A 275 6.87 13.53 -9.52
CA ARG A 275 7.48 14.86 -9.73
C ARG A 275 6.47 16.01 -9.77
N SER A 276 5.18 15.75 -9.86
CA SER A 276 4.15 16.79 -9.77
C SER A 276 4.10 17.48 -8.40
N TYR A 277 4.74 16.90 -7.38
CA TYR A 277 4.88 17.48 -6.04
C TYR A 277 6.28 18.05 -5.76
N ALA A 278 7.23 17.87 -6.67
CA ALA A 278 8.54 18.51 -6.53
C ALA A 278 8.41 20.01 -6.82
N ALA A 279 8.88 20.84 -5.90
CA ALA A 279 8.91 22.29 -6.05
C ALA A 279 9.83 22.75 -7.18
#